data_1e869139d4df3e5b26d07522f0b0e56c
#
_entry.id   1e869139d4df3e5b26d07522f0b0e56c
#
_cell.length_a   1.000
_cell.length_b   1.000
_cell.length_c   1.000
_cell.angle_alpha   90.00
_cell.angle_beta   90.00
_cell.angle_gamma   90.00
#
_symmetry.space_group_name_H-M   'P 1'
#
loop_
_entity.id
_entity.type
_entity.pdbx_description
1 polymer ?
#
loop_
_entity_poly.entity_id
_entity_poly.type
_entity_poly.pdbx_seq_one_letter_code
_entity_poly.pdbx_strand_id
1 'polypeptide(L)'
;MKSKEPGTIRQLFAFVGENNGKMRLSIFLAVLGELFGIGPFLMVAVLADALYRGTATPTLVLFLCGGAAVCQIIKMLLTWRSSLMSHKISFTILKNIREAITERMAKVPMGVMLETPTGAFKNLIVDNVTKLEDSMAHFMPELPSNIAAPLCSILLIFLLDWRMGLAALVTIPLGTLFFAAMMRGYGPRMENYMRSANEMNSALVEYVNGIQVIKAFNRSAASYGKYADSVRYFHDSTMAWWSQCWLWNAAARAVLPSTLLGTLPVGAWLYMEGSLSLPVFLVALVVPLGFIAPLMKVSEAMEQVSMIKGNLEQVTAFLKTPELVRPTEPAELGERCYQFEDVRFAYNEVEVLHGISFQTQPGTMTAIVGPSGSGKSTIAKLMAGFWDVTSGTVRFGGKDIRSIPFGQLMGEISYVAQDNFLFDKSIRENIRMGNPDASDEEVEAAAKAANCHDFIMQLEQGYDTMAGDAGDRLSGGERQRITIARAMLKQASVIILDEATAYADPENEALIQQAISKLVAGKSLIVVAHRLNTIRNADQILVVANGEIVGRGIQEELLQSCPLYRKMWRDYTGSTEGGAEDV
;
A
#
# COMPACT_ATOMS: atom_id res chain seq x y z
N MET A 1 7.05 -14.40 -26.54
CA MET A 1 6.73 -13.02 -26.95
C MET A 1 6.24 -12.28 -25.71
N LYS A 2 7.05 -11.38 -25.13
CA LYS A 2 6.56 -10.51 -24.04
C LYS A 2 5.49 -9.60 -24.64
N SER A 3 4.23 -9.76 -24.23
CA SER A 3 3.18 -8.81 -24.57
C SER A 3 3.62 -7.44 -24.04
N LYS A 4 3.74 -6.44 -24.94
CA LYS A 4 4.01 -5.06 -24.51
C LYS A 4 2.91 -4.68 -23.53
N GLU A 5 3.28 -4.43 -22.27
CA GLU A 5 2.34 -3.90 -21.29
C GLU A 5 1.69 -2.63 -21.85
N PRO A 6 0.39 -2.46 -21.68
CA PRO A 6 -0.28 -1.26 -22.17
C PRO A 6 0.34 -0.03 -21.52
N GLY A 7 0.59 1.02 -22.31
CA GLY A 7 1.18 2.27 -21.79
C GLY A 7 0.40 2.84 -20.60
N THR A 8 1.07 3.56 -19.70
CA THR A 8 0.54 4.10 -18.44
C THR A 8 -0.82 4.80 -18.60
N ILE A 9 -0.97 5.62 -19.63
CA ILE A 9 -2.24 6.31 -19.93
C ILE A 9 -3.37 5.31 -20.25
N ARG A 10 -3.09 4.24 -20.99
CA ARG A 10 -4.09 3.21 -21.30
C ARG A 10 -4.49 2.42 -20.05
N GLN A 11 -3.55 2.18 -19.15
CA GLN A 11 -3.84 1.53 -17.86
C GLN A 11 -4.72 2.42 -16.97
N LEU A 12 -4.44 3.74 -16.91
CA LEU A 12 -5.30 4.70 -16.21
C LEU A 12 -6.73 4.69 -16.77
N PHE A 13 -6.88 4.74 -18.09
CA PHE A 13 -8.21 4.66 -18.72
C PHE A 13 -8.94 3.34 -18.45
N ALA A 14 -8.24 2.25 -18.20
CA ALA A 14 -8.87 0.99 -17.81
C ALA A 14 -9.58 1.09 -16.44
N PHE A 15 -9.02 1.85 -15.50
CA PHE A 15 -9.68 2.11 -14.21
C PHE A 15 -10.87 3.07 -14.30
N VAL A 16 -10.95 3.90 -15.33
CA VAL A 16 -12.11 4.79 -15.55
C VAL A 16 -13.39 4.00 -15.85
N GLY A 17 -13.28 2.84 -16.54
CA GLY A 17 -14.38 1.92 -16.78
C GLY A 17 -15.61 2.59 -17.42
N GLU A 18 -16.78 2.45 -16.81
CA GLU A 18 -18.06 2.99 -17.29
C GLU A 18 -18.08 4.53 -17.37
N ASN A 19 -17.22 5.23 -16.63
CA ASN A 19 -17.15 6.69 -16.65
C ASN A 19 -16.33 7.26 -17.82
N ASN A 20 -15.82 6.42 -18.75
CA ASN A 20 -15.03 6.87 -19.91
C ASN A 20 -15.73 7.96 -20.73
N GLY A 21 -17.04 7.87 -20.93
CA GLY A 21 -17.82 8.90 -21.64
C GLY A 21 -17.78 10.26 -20.95
N LYS A 22 -17.94 10.27 -19.63
CA LYS A 22 -17.89 11.49 -18.82
C LYS A 22 -16.47 12.08 -18.80
N MET A 23 -15.43 11.24 -18.71
CA MET A 23 -14.05 11.69 -18.74
C MET A 23 -13.70 12.32 -20.09
N ARG A 24 -14.12 11.71 -21.20
CA ARG A 24 -13.94 12.29 -22.55
C ARG A 24 -14.64 13.64 -22.68
N LEU A 25 -15.85 13.77 -22.11
CA LEU A 25 -16.56 15.06 -22.09
C LEU A 25 -15.81 16.10 -21.26
N SER A 26 -15.25 15.71 -20.11
CA SER A 26 -14.41 16.60 -19.30
C SER A 26 -13.19 17.10 -20.10
N ILE A 27 -12.47 16.19 -20.79
CA ILE A 27 -11.34 16.53 -21.64
C ILE A 27 -11.78 17.49 -22.76
N PHE A 28 -12.90 17.21 -23.43
CA PHE A 28 -13.43 18.07 -24.49
C PHE A 28 -13.76 19.48 -23.98
N LEU A 29 -14.40 19.58 -22.81
CA LEU A 29 -14.72 20.88 -22.19
C LEU A 29 -13.45 21.64 -21.80
N ALA A 30 -12.40 20.96 -21.30
CA ALA A 30 -11.12 21.58 -20.99
C ALA A 30 -10.46 22.14 -22.26
N VAL A 31 -10.40 21.35 -23.34
CA VAL A 31 -9.84 21.78 -24.64
C VAL A 31 -10.62 22.98 -25.18
N LEU A 32 -11.94 22.90 -25.18
CA LEU A 32 -12.79 24.01 -25.67
C LEU A 32 -12.58 25.27 -24.84
N GLY A 33 -12.46 25.14 -23.49
CA GLY A 33 -12.17 26.26 -22.60
C GLY A 33 -10.83 26.94 -22.94
N GLU A 34 -9.77 26.15 -23.19
CA GLU A 34 -8.46 26.73 -23.57
C GLU A 34 -8.51 27.42 -24.93
N LEU A 35 -9.30 26.94 -25.89
CA LEU A 35 -9.48 27.61 -27.18
C LEU A 35 -10.15 28.99 -27.02
N PHE A 36 -11.17 29.12 -26.16
CA PHE A 36 -11.73 30.41 -25.83
C PHE A 36 -10.72 31.34 -25.16
N GLY A 37 -9.72 30.81 -24.48
CA GLY A 37 -8.60 31.56 -23.91
C GLY A 37 -7.73 32.29 -24.93
N ILE A 38 -7.75 31.90 -26.21
CA ILE A 38 -7.05 32.57 -27.31
C ILE A 38 -7.80 33.87 -27.74
N GLY A 39 -9.11 33.90 -27.54
CA GLY A 39 -9.99 35.03 -27.97
C GLY A 39 -9.51 36.41 -27.53
N PRO A 40 -9.17 36.66 -26.27
CA PRO A 40 -8.68 37.96 -25.82
C PRO A 40 -7.43 38.43 -26.55
N PHE A 41 -6.50 37.53 -26.87
CA PHE A 41 -5.27 37.88 -27.60
C PHE A 41 -5.59 38.35 -29.04
N LEU A 42 -6.54 37.68 -29.69
CA LEU A 42 -7.03 38.12 -31.00
C LEU A 42 -7.71 39.52 -30.93
N MET A 43 -8.52 39.75 -29.92
CA MET A 43 -9.20 41.03 -29.74
C MET A 43 -8.22 42.19 -29.42
N VAL A 44 -7.17 41.91 -28.65
CA VAL A 44 -6.05 42.85 -28.40
C VAL A 44 -5.34 43.19 -29.71
N ALA A 45 -5.04 42.18 -30.56
CA ALA A 45 -4.39 42.41 -31.84
C ALA A 45 -5.27 43.28 -32.80
N VAL A 46 -6.58 43.00 -32.85
CA VAL A 46 -7.55 43.79 -33.64
C VAL A 46 -7.66 45.22 -33.12
N LEU A 47 -7.69 45.40 -31.80
CA LEU A 47 -7.72 46.74 -31.18
C LEU A 47 -6.43 47.52 -31.50
N ALA A 48 -5.27 46.88 -31.42
CA ALA A 48 -4.00 47.54 -31.73
C ALA A 48 -3.93 47.98 -33.21
N ASP A 49 -4.43 47.18 -34.15
CA ASP A 49 -4.52 47.56 -35.57
C ASP A 49 -5.50 48.75 -35.75
N ALA A 50 -6.69 48.70 -35.13
CA ALA A 50 -7.68 49.79 -35.21
C ALA A 50 -7.13 51.13 -34.64
N LEU A 51 -6.40 51.09 -33.54
CA LEU A 51 -5.71 52.24 -32.96
C LEU A 51 -4.66 52.80 -33.90
N TYR A 52 -3.83 51.94 -34.47
CA TYR A 52 -2.80 52.34 -35.42
C TYR A 52 -3.38 53.02 -36.68
N ARG A 53 -4.47 52.51 -37.21
CA ARG A 53 -5.16 53.07 -38.39
C ARG A 53 -6.02 54.29 -38.08
N GLY A 54 -6.15 54.69 -36.81
CA GLY A 54 -7.03 55.77 -36.38
C GLY A 54 -8.52 55.48 -36.55
N THR A 55 -8.93 54.22 -36.72
CA THR A 55 -10.32 53.79 -36.87
C THR A 55 -10.96 53.34 -35.55
N ALA A 56 -10.21 53.39 -34.46
CA ALA A 56 -10.69 53.03 -33.14
C ALA A 56 -11.76 54.01 -32.66
N THR A 57 -12.97 53.49 -32.41
CA THR A 57 -14.06 54.21 -31.80
C THR A 57 -14.30 53.72 -30.37
N PRO A 58 -14.84 54.53 -29.45
CA PRO A 58 -15.19 54.07 -28.11
C PRO A 58 -16.11 52.84 -28.11
N THR A 59 -17.03 52.77 -29.07
CA THR A 59 -17.92 51.60 -29.27
C THR A 59 -17.16 50.34 -29.65
N LEU A 60 -16.18 50.43 -30.56
CA LEU A 60 -15.33 49.29 -30.96
C LEU A 60 -14.47 48.81 -29.78
N VAL A 61 -13.87 49.75 -29.02
CA VAL A 61 -13.11 49.41 -27.81
C VAL A 61 -13.98 48.66 -26.82
N LEU A 62 -15.18 49.20 -26.50
CA LEU A 62 -16.09 48.54 -25.58
C LEU A 62 -16.54 47.16 -26.07
N PHE A 63 -16.81 47.00 -27.37
CA PHE A 63 -17.18 45.71 -27.98
C PHE A 63 -16.06 44.69 -27.88
N LEU A 64 -14.81 45.06 -28.20
CA LEU A 64 -13.67 44.17 -28.11
C LEU A 64 -13.32 43.79 -26.65
N CYS A 65 -13.33 44.76 -25.74
CA CYS A 65 -13.12 44.49 -24.32
C CYS A 65 -14.23 43.61 -23.74
N GLY A 66 -15.49 43.91 -24.08
CA GLY A 66 -16.63 43.08 -23.68
C GLY A 66 -16.54 41.64 -24.22
N GLY A 67 -16.19 41.50 -25.50
CA GLY A 67 -15.96 40.21 -26.11
C GLY A 67 -14.82 39.43 -25.47
N ALA A 68 -13.71 40.09 -25.12
CA ALA A 68 -12.60 39.47 -24.38
C ALA A 68 -13.06 38.96 -23.00
N ALA A 69 -13.85 39.79 -22.28
CA ALA A 69 -14.42 39.39 -21.01
C ALA A 69 -15.37 38.18 -21.14
N VAL A 70 -16.23 38.16 -22.17
CA VAL A 70 -17.12 37.02 -22.45
C VAL A 70 -16.32 35.75 -22.74
N CYS A 71 -15.27 35.83 -23.56
CA CYS A 71 -14.39 34.68 -23.83
C CYS A 71 -13.77 34.12 -22.53
N GLN A 72 -13.32 34.99 -21.62
CA GLN A 72 -12.75 34.55 -20.34
C GLN A 72 -13.81 33.95 -19.40
N ILE A 73 -15.02 34.49 -19.38
CA ILE A 73 -16.13 33.91 -18.62
C ILE A 73 -16.48 32.52 -19.15
N ILE A 74 -16.57 32.36 -20.47
CA ILE A 74 -16.84 31.06 -21.10
C ILE A 74 -15.70 30.07 -20.75
N LYS A 75 -14.43 30.46 -20.90
CA LYS A 75 -13.28 29.67 -20.48
C LYS A 75 -13.43 29.22 -19.03
N MET A 76 -13.68 30.16 -18.12
CA MET A 76 -13.85 29.88 -16.68
C MET A 76 -14.96 28.85 -16.44
N LEU A 77 -16.13 29.00 -17.05
CA LEU A 77 -17.26 28.08 -16.86
C LEU A 77 -16.97 26.69 -17.42
N LEU A 78 -16.35 26.58 -18.60
CA LEU A 78 -15.99 25.32 -19.23
C LEU A 78 -14.93 24.58 -18.41
N THR A 79 -13.88 25.30 -17.99
CA THR A 79 -12.81 24.71 -17.16
C THR A 79 -13.35 24.30 -15.79
N TRP A 80 -14.18 25.12 -15.13
CA TRP A 80 -14.85 24.75 -13.89
C TRP A 80 -15.69 23.49 -14.04
N ARG A 81 -16.50 23.40 -15.12
CA ARG A 81 -17.34 22.23 -15.38
C ARG A 81 -16.51 20.98 -15.65
N SER A 82 -15.44 21.11 -16.42
CA SER A 82 -14.48 20.04 -16.68
C SER A 82 -13.84 19.53 -15.39
N SER A 83 -13.29 20.43 -14.57
CA SER A 83 -12.64 20.10 -13.30
C SER A 83 -13.62 19.42 -12.33
N LEU A 84 -14.84 19.95 -12.18
CA LEU A 84 -15.86 19.32 -11.34
C LEU A 84 -16.17 17.87 -11.76
N MET A 85 -16.23 17.63 -13.06
CA MET A 85 -16.49 16.29 -13.60
C MET A 85 -15.28 15.36 -13.37
N SER A 86 -14.06 15.81 -13.66
CA SER A 86 -12.86 14.99 -13.50
C SER A 86 -12.61 14.61 -12.04
N HIS A 87 -12.76 15.53 -11.09
CA HIS A 87 -12.65 15.23 -9.66
C HIS A 87 -13.69 14.22 -9.18
N LYS A 88 -14.97 14.38 -9.56
CA LYS A 88 -16.02 13.40 -9.19
C LYS A 88 -15.71 12.01 -9.70
N ILE A 89 -15.21 11.90 -10.93
CA ILE A 89 -14.83 10.62 -11.53
C ILE A 89 -13.61 10.06 -10.80
N SER A 90 -12.58 10.87 -10.54
CA SER A 90 -11.36 10.45 -9.85
C SER A 90 -11.67 9.89 -8.47
N PHE A 91 -12.45 10.57 -7.63
CA PHE A 91 -12.86 10.05 -6.32
C PHE A 91 -13.63 8.73 -6.40
N THR A 92 -14.47 8.56 -7.43
CA THR A 92 -15.18 7.29 -7.64
C THR A 92 -14.21 6.17 -7.99
N ILE A 93 -13.21 6.43 -8.84
CA ILE A 93 -12.20 5.46 -9.25
C ILE A 93 -11.31 5.10 -8.06
N LEU A 94 -10.87 6.09 -7.28
CA LEU A 94 -10.05 5.86 -6.09
C LEU A 94 -10.78 5.00 -5.05
N LYS A 95 -12.08 5.24 -4.86
CA LYS A 95 -12.93 4.37 -4.04
C LYS A 95 -12.89 2.94 -4.57
N ASN A 96 -13.15 2.74 -5.87
CA ASN A 96 -13.19 1.42 -6.48
C ASN A 96 -11.83 0.70 -6.41
N ILE A 97 -10.70 1.44 -6.55
CA ILE A 97 -9.36 0.89 -6.39
C ILE A 97 -9.13 0.42 -4.95
N ARG A 98 -9.52 1.24 -3.95
CA ARG A 98 -9.40 0.85 -2.54
C ARG A 98 -10.26 -0.37 -2.21
N GLU A 99 -11.49 -0.42 -2.71
CA GLU A 99 -12.37 -1.58 -2.57
C GLU A 99 -11.76 -2.83 -3.22
N ALA A 100 -11.22 -2.71 -4.44
CA ALA A 100 -10.55 -3.81 -5.12
C ALA A 100 -9.30 -4.30 -4.37
N ILE A 101 -8.50 -3.38 -3.79
CA ILE A 101 -7.33 -3.75 -2.97
C ILE A 101 -7.79 -4.49 -1.71
N THR A 102 -8.79 -3.97 -0.98
CA THR A 102 -9.30 -4.63 0.24
C THR A 102 -9.96 -5.97 -0.04
N GLU A 103 -10.69 -6.09 -1.14
CA GLU A 103 -11.23 -7.37 -1.59
C GLU A 103 -10.12 -8.36 -1.97
N ARG A 104 -9.06 -7.88 -2.65
CA ARG A 104 -7.89 -8.70 -2.96
C ARG A 104 -7.16 -9.16 -1.69
N MET A 105 -6.99 -8.27 -0.70
CA MET A 105 -6.41 -8.63 0.60
C MET A 105 -7.16 -9.77 1.29
N ALA A 106 -8.48 -9.80 1.17
CA ALA A 106 -9.31 -10.89 1.73
C ALA A 106 -9.17 -12.22 0.96
N LYS A 107 -8.72 -12.21 -0.29
CA LYS A 107 -8.64 -13.38 -1.18
C LYS A 107 -7.22 -13.93 -1.38
N VAL A 108 -6.19 -13.15 -1.12
CA VAL A 108 -4.79 -13.63 -1.20
C VAL A 108 -4.46 -14.58 -0.04
N PRO A 109 -3.47 -15.47 -0.20
CA PRO A 109 -2.99 -16.29 0.91
C PRO A 109 -2.61 -15.43 2.11
N MET A 110 -2.97 -15.86 3.33
CA MET A 110 -2.63 -15.17 4.57
C MET A 110 -1.11 -14.94 4.69
N GLY A 111 -0.30 -15.83 4.10
CA GLY A 111 1.14 -15.69 4.04
C GLY A 111 1.61 -14.38 3.44
N VAL A 112 1.02 -13.97 2.32
CA VAL A 112 1.32 -12.68 1.68
C VAL A 112 1.05 -11.52 2.62
N MET A 113 -0.03 -11.61 3.41
CA MET A 113 -0.39 -10.58 4.38
C MET A 113 0.59 -10.51 5.55
N LEU A 114 1.07 -11.66 6.03
CA LEU A 114 1.99 -11.76 7.16
C LEU A 114 3.44 -11.40 6.80
N GLU A 115 3.87 -11.67 5.57
CA GLU A 115 5.21 -11.32 5.09
C GLU A 115 5.35 -9.85 4.68
N THR A 116 4.23 -9.18 4.36
CA THR A 116 4.25 -7.79 3.91
C THR A 116 4.15 -6.85 5.12
N PRO A 117 5.11 -5.93 5.32
CA PRO A 117 5.04 -4.97 6.43
C PRO A 117 3.77 -4.12 6.37
N THR A 118 3.15 -3.85 7.52
CA THR A 118 1.92 -3.03 7.63
C THR A 118 2.07 -1.66 6.98
N GLY A 119 3.25 -1.05 7.09
CA GLY A 119 3.57 0.22 6.43
C GLY A 119 3.50 0.16 4.90
N ALA A 120 3.82 -1.00 4.29
CA ALA A 120 3.69 -1.19 2.84
C ALA A 120 2.22 -1.23 2.40
N PHE A 121 1.34 -1.83 3.18
CA PHE A 121 -0.11 -1.79 2.92
C PHE A 121 -0.68 -0.38 3.08
N LYS A 122 -0.27 0.36 4.12
CA LYS A 122 -0.65 1.77 4.27
C LYS A 122 -0.23 2.58 3.04
N ASN A 123 1.01 2.46 2.60
CA ASN A 123 1.50 3.13 1.39
C ASN A 123 0.67 2.74 0.16
N LEU A 124 0.37 1.45 0.00
CA LEU A 124 -0.41 0.96 -1.14
C LEU A 124 -1.83 1.54 -1.17
N ILE A 125 -2.57 1.45 -0.05
CA ILE A 125 -4.01 1.80 0.01
C ILE A 125 -4.21 3.31 0.13
N VAL A 126 -3.37 3.99 0.91
CA VAL A 126 -3.53 5.42 1.21
C VAL A 126 -2.66 6.25 0.29
N ASP A 127 -1.34 6.13 0.37
CA ASP A 127 -0.42 7.10 -0.22
C ASP A 127 -0.37 6.96 -1.75
N ASN A 128 -0.20 5.74 -2.29
CA ASN A 128 -0.12 5.53 -3.74
C ASN A 128 -1.46 5.80 -4.44
N VAL A 129 -2.57 5.36 -3.82
CA VAL A 129 -3.91 5.61 -4.37
C VAL A 129 -4.23 7.11 -4.34
N THR A 130 -3.89 7.82 -3.26
CA THR A 130 -4.11 9.29 -3.17
C THR A 130 -3.29 10.04 -4.22
N LYS A 131 -2.03 9.64 -4.47
CA LYS A 131 -1.21 10.24 -5.54
C LYS A 131 -1.77 10.02 -6.95
N LEU A 132 -2.58 8.99 -7.16
CA LEU A 132 -3.29 8.79 -8.43
C LEU A 132 -4.44 9.79 -8.61
N GLU A 133 -4.94 10.43 -7.54
CA GLU A 133 -5.98 11.46 -7.63
C GLU A 133 -5.56 12.63 -8.50
N ASP A 134 -4.43 13.27 -8.16
CA ASP A 134 -3.89 14.41 -8.90
C ASP A 134 -3.74 14.08 -10.38
N SER A 135 -3.29 12.85 -10.66
CA SER A 135 -3.10 12.36 -12.02
C SER A 135 -4.40 12.21 -12.78
N MET A 136 -5.43 11.69 -12.16
CA MET A 136 -6.72 11.46 -12.82
C MET A 136 -7.54 12.77 -12.90
N ALA A 137 -7.51 13.59 -11.85
CA ALA A 137 -8.30 14.80 -11.78
C ALA A 137 -7.73 15.92 -12.65
N HIS A 138 -6.43 16.08 -12.68
CA HIS A 138 -5.73 17.18 -13.36
C HIS A 138 -5.05 16.75 -14.65
N PHE A 139 -4.17 15.74 -14.60
CA PHE A 139 -3.38 15.34 -15.76
C PHE A 139 -4.25 14.90 -16.95
N MET A 140 -5.31 14.11 -16.74
CA MET A 140 -6.12 13.58 -17.83
C MET A 140 -6.87 14.68 -18.62
N PRO A 141 -7.54 15.68 -18.01
CA PRO A 141 -8.18 16.76 -18.77
C PRO A 141 -7.20 17.87 -19.16
N GLU A 142 -6.21 18.21 -18.32
CA GLU A 142 -5.35 19.38 -18.55
C GLU A 142 -4.27 19.11 -19.61
N LEU A 143 -3.66 17.92 -19.66
CA LEU A 143 -2.62 17.64 -20.63
C LEU A 143 -3.12 17.79 -22.09
N PRO A 144 -4.25 17.18 -22.50
CA PRO A 144 -4.79 17.40 -23.84
C PRO A 144 -5.13 18.86 -24.14
N SER A 145 -5.68 19.60 -23.17
CA SER A 145 -6.03 21.00 -23.35
C SER A 145 -4.80 21.91 -23.47
N ASN A 146 -3.77 21.66 -22.63
CA ASN A 146 -2.51 22.40 -22.69
C ASN A 146 -1.67 22.08 -23.95
N ILE A 147 -1.93 20.95 -24.62
CA ILE A 147 -1.37 20.65 -25.96
C ILE A 147 -2.19 21.30 -27.07
N ALA A 148 -3.51 21.24 -26.98
CA ALA A 148 -4.40 21.75 -28.02
C ALA A 148 -4.28 23.28 -28.21
N ALA A 149 -4.17 24.06 -27.14
CA ALA A 149 -4.09 25.51 -27.22
C ALA A 149 -2.85 26.00 -28.00
N PRO A 150 -1.61 25.56 -27.70
CA PRO A 150 -0.45 25.91 -28.52
C PRO A 150 -0.58 25.44 -29.98
N LEU A 151 -1.06 24.22 -30.22
CA LEU A 151 -1.23 23.71 -31.58
C LEU A 151 -2.21 24.55 -32.38
N CYS A 152 -3.35 24.91 -31.83
CA CYS A 152 -4.34 25.76 -32.50
C CYS A 152 -3.81 27.18 -32.72
N SER A 153 -3.08 27.75 -31.77
CA SER A 153 -2.45 29.06 -31.90
C SER A 153 -1.38 29.07 -33.01
N ILE A 154 -0.53 28.07 -33.06
CA ILE A 154 0.48 27.90 -34.10
C ILE A 154 -0.20 27.72 -35.47
N LEU A 155 -1.20 26.83 -35.56
CA LEU A 155 -1.96 26.64 -36.80
C LEU A 155 -2.60 27.94 -37.29
N LEU A 156 -3.19 28.73 -36.39
CA LEU A 156 -3.76 30.03 -36.73
C LEU A 156 -2.73 30.97 -37.35
N ILE A 157 -1.52 31.03 -36.77
CA ILE A 157 -0.44 31.89 -37.29
C ILE A 157 0.03 31.37 -38.67
N PHE A 158 0.15 30.06 -38.85
CA PHE A 158 0.50 29.46 -40.17
C PHE A 158 -0.54 29.76 -41.24
N LEU A 159 -1.83 29.76 -40.89
CA LEU A 159 -2.90 30.12 -41.81
C LEU A 159 -2.91 31.58 -42.20
N LEU A 160 -2.42 32.47 -41.36
CA LEU A 160 -2.29 33.91 -41.63
C LEU A 160 -1.03 34.20 -42.44
N ASP A 161 0.12 33.70 -42.04
CA ASP A 161 1.40 33.77 -42.75
C ASP A 161 2.33 32.64 -42.32
N TRP A 162 2.72 31.76 -43.25
CA TRP A 162 3.54 30.60 -42.96
C TRP A 162 4.95 30.97 -42.42
N ARG A 163 5.51 32.12 -42.86
CA ARG A 163 6.83 32.62 -42.39
C ARG A 163 6.77 33.02 -40.92
N MET A 164 5.69 33.65 -40.52
CA MET A 164 5.45 33.96 -39.11
C MET A 164 5.18 32.71 -38.28
N GLY A 165 4.51 31.71 -38.82
CA GLY A 165 4.36 30.39 -38.22
C GLY A 165 5.71 29.71 -37.95
N LEU A 166 6.64 29.72 -38.90
CA LEU A 166 8.00 29.23 -38.72
C LEU A 166 8.77 30.06 -37.68
N ALA A 167 8.65 31.37 -37.72
CA ALA A 167 9.28 32.28 -36.76
C ALA A 167 8.80 32.01 -35.30
N ALA A 168 7.53 31.73 -35.12
CA ALA A 168 6.96 31.37 -33.81
C ALA A 168 7.49 30.02 -33.26
N LEU A 169 7.87 29.12 -34.16
CA LEU A 169 8.40 27.79 -33.78
C LEU A 169 9.90 27.80 -33.43
N VAL A 170 10.65 28.84 -33.73
CA VAL A 170 12.14 28.87 -33.55
C VAL A 170 12.57 28.55 -32.12
N THR A 171 11.80 28.97 -31.13
CA THR A 171 12.12 28.75 -29.72
C THR A 171 11.88 27.30 -29.25
N ILE A 172 11.00 26.56 -29.92
CA ILE A 172 10.66 25.17 -29.54
C ILE A 172 11.84 24.21 -29.75
N PRO A 173 12.48 24.12 -30.94
CA PRO A 173 13.65 23.28 -31.12
C PRO A 173 14.82 23.66 -30.20
N LEU A 174 15.05 24.97 -30.01
CA LEU A 174 16.13 25.46 -29.15
C LEU A 174 15.88 25.12 -27.67
N GLY A 175 14.67 25.33 -27.18
CA GLY A 175 14.28 24.96 -25.82
C GLY A 175 14.29 23.45 -25.60
N THR A 176 13.86 22.68 -26.60
CA THR A 176 13.91 21.21 -26.57
C THR A 176 15.36 20.70 -26.54
N LEU A 177 16.30 21.38 -27.23
CA LEU A 177 17.72 21.05 -27.17
C LEU A 177 18.28 21.24 -25.76
N PHE A 178 17.95 22.35 -25.08
CA PHE A 178 18.34 22.57 -23.69
C PHE A 178 17.72 21.56 -22.75
N PHE A 179 16.45 21.23 -22.94
CA PHE A 179 15.77 20.20 -22.17
C PHE A 179 16.41 18.82 -22.38
N ALA A 180 16.75 18.46 -23.61
CA ALA A 180 17.44 17.21 -23.91
C ALA A 180 18.84 17.16 -23.31
N ALA A 181 19.56 18.31 -23.26
CA ALA A 181 20.84 18.41 -22.56
C ALA A 181 20.69 18.19 -21.04
N MET A 182 19.65 18.73 -20.43
CA MET A 182 19.29 18.49 -19.03
C MET A 182 19.00 17.02 -18.75
N MET A 183 18.30 16.34 -19.67
CA MET A 183 17.91 14.92 -19.55
C MET A 183 19.07 13.94 -19.74
N ARG A 184 20.23 14.36 -20.22
CA ARG A 184 21.41 13.49 -20.32
C ARG A 184 21.79 12.94 -18.95
N GLY A 185 21.80 11.59 -18.80
CA GLY A 185 22.12 10.91 -17.55
C GLY A 185 21.02 11.03 -16.47
N TYR A 186 19.78 11.34 -16.85
CA TYR A 186 18.64 11.43 -15.92
C TYR A 186 18.41 10.12 -15.15
N GLY A 187 18.41 8.97 -15.83
CA GLY A 187 18.13 7.66 -15.21
C GLY A 187 19.06 7.34 -14.02
N PRO A 188 20.38 7.30 -14.20
CA PRO A 188 21.32 7.06 -13.10
C PRO A 188 21.24 8.08 -11.96
N ARG A 189 20.94 9.35 -12.27
CA ARG A 189 20.79 10.40 -11.24
C ARG A 189 19.51 10.19 -10.43
N MET A 190 18.41 9.86 -11.10
CA MET A 190 17.12 9.56 -10.45
C MET A 190 17.26 8.33 -9.56
N GLU A 191 17.92 7.28 -10.03
CA GLU A 191 18.20 6.08 -9.24
C GLU A 191 19.01 6.40 -7.98
N ASN A 192 20.08 7.19 -8.12
CA ASN A 192 20.91 7.61 -6.99
C ASN A 192 20.12 8.49 -5.99
N TYR A 193 19.30 9.41 -6.49
CA TYR A 193 18.40 10.23 -5.68
C TYR A 193 17.42 9.36 -4.89
N MET A 194 16.74 8.41 -5.56
CA MET A 194 15.78 7.52 -4.90
C MET A 194 16.44 6.61 -3.87
N ARG A 195 17.66 6.10 -4.17
CA ARG A 195 18.42 5.28 -3.22
C ARG A 195 18.80 6.09 -1.98
N SER A 196 19.39 7.28 -2.15
CA SER A 196 19.77 8.13 -1.01
C SER A 196 18.57 8.59 -0.18
N ALA A 197 17.41 8.86 -0.82
CA ALA A 197 16.15 9.16 -0.12
C ALA A 197 15.64 7.97 0.70
N ASN A 198 15.68 6.75 0.14
CA ASN A 198 15.28 5.54 0.84
C ASN A 198 16.21 5.20 2.02
N GLU A 199 17.53 5.38 1.86
CA GLU A 199 18.53 5.20 2.92
C GLU A 199 18.26 6.19 4.07
N MET A 200 18.01 7.46 3.75
CA MET A 200 17.67 8.49 4.74
C MET A 200 16.37 8.14 5.49
N ASN A 201 15.33 7.74 4.76
CA ASN A 201 14.05 7.36 5.37
C ASN A 201 14.19 6.13 6.28
N SER A 202 14.96 5.13 5.85
CA SER A 202 15.23 3.92 6.66
C SER A 202 15.99 4.26 7.93
N ALA A 203 17.01 5.12 7.84
CA ALA A 203 17.76 5.60 9.01
C ALA A 203 16.89 6.42 9.97
N LEU A 204 15.95 7.23 9.45
CA LEU A 204 14.99 7.98 10.26
C LEU A 204 14.06 7.02 11.03
N VAL A 205 13.48 6.03 10.35
CA VAL A 205 12.59 5.04 10.99
C VAL A 205 13.34 4.25 12.07
N GLU A 206 14.57 3.80 11.78
CA GLU A 206 15.43 3.13 12.76
C GLU A 206 15.71 4.02 13.99
N TYR A 207 16.02 5.31 13.75
CA TYR A 207 16.28 6.28 14.82
C TYR A 207 15.05 6.51 15.70
N VAL A 208 13.87 6.70 15.08
CA VAL A 208 12.61 6.94 15.83
C VAL A 208 12.20 5.70 16.63
N ASN A 209 12.24 4.52 16.02
CA ASN A 209 11.89 3.27 16.71
C ASN A 209 12.86 2.93 17.84
N GLY A 210 14.15 3.27 17.66
CA GLY A 210 15.20 3.02 18.67
C GLY A 210 15.37 4.14 19.70
N ILE A 211 14.56 5.22 19.67
CA ILE A 211 14.80 6.42 20.48
C ILE A 211 14.84 6.15 22.01
N GLN A 212 14.02 5.21 22.48
CA GLN A 212 14.01 4.82 23.91
C GLN A 212 15.33 4.16 24.32
N VAL A 213 15.84 3.24 23.49
CA VAL A 213 17.12 2.56 23.72
C VAL A 213 18.26 3.58 23.65
N ILE A 214 18.26 4.45 22.66
CA ILE A 214 19.26 5.50 22.48
C ILE A 214 19.33 6.40 23.71
N LYS A 215 18.16 6.83 24.23
CA LYS A 215 18.07 7.65 25.44
C LYS A 215 18.50 6.89 26.69
N ALA A 216 18.05 5.64 26.86
CA ALA A 216 18.38 4.83 28.03
C ALA A 216 19.89 4.57 28.16
N PHE A 217 20.59 4.37 27.06
CA PHE A 217 22.04 4.11 27.04
C PHE A 217 22.91 5.34 26.76
N ASN A 218 22.31 6.55 26.73
CA ASN A 218 22.99 7.82 26.44
C ASN A 218 23.89 7.77 25.17
N ARG A 219 23.44 7.07 24.13
CA ARG A 219 24.15 6.85 22.85
C ARG A 219 23.71 7.82 21.74
N SER A 220 23.11 8.93 22.12
CA SER A 220 22.50 9.89 21.19
C SER A 220 23.45 10.35 20.07
N ALA A 221 24.74 10.58 20.38
CA ALA A 221 25.70 11.10 19.40
C ALA A 221 26.03 10.09 18.26
N ALA A 222 26.21 8.78 18.58
CA ALA A 222 26.58 7.78 17.59
C ALA A 222 25.39 7.41 16.69
N SER A 223 24.19 7.27 17.25
CA SER A 223 22.95 6.96 16.49
C SER A 223 22.48 8.17 15.67
N TYR A 224 22.66 9.38 16.19
CA TYR A 224 22.44 10.61 15.44
C TYR A 224 23.43 10.73 14.26
N GLY A 225 24.69 10.28 14.42
CA GLY A 225 25.69 10.28 13.36
C GLY A 225 25.23 9.52 12.10
N LYS A 226 24.72 8.30 12.24
CA LYS A 226 24.21 7.50 11.10
C LYS A 226 23.10 8.24 10.34
N TYR A 227 22.12 8.80 11.08
CA TYR A 227 21.05 9.59 10.46
C TYR A 227 21.58 10.88 9.83
N ALA A 228 22.45 11.62 10.53
CA ALA A 228 23.04 12.85 9.99
C ALA A 228 23.86 12.60 8.72
N ASP A 229 24.60 11.48 8.65
CA ASP A 229 25.36 11.09 7.47
C ASP A 229 24.44 10.71 6.30
N SER A 230 23.33 10.02 6.56
CA SER A 230 22.34 9.72 5.51
C SER A 230 21.65 10.98 4.99
N VAL A 231 21.37 11.97 5.85
CA VAL A 231 20.85 13.29 5.45
C VAL A 231 21.87 14.04 4.60
N ARG A 232 23.16 14.04 4.99
CA ARG A 232 24.22 14.65 4.19
C ARG A 232 24.36 13.97 2.83
N TYR A 233 24.37 12.65 2.79
CA TYR A 233 24.45 11.90 1.54
C TYR A 233 23.26 12.21 0.60
N PHE A 234 22.04 12.28 1.15
CA PHE A 234 20.86 12.70 0.38
C PHE A 234 20.99 14.15 -0.13
N HIS A 235 21.41 15.07 0.75
CA HIS A 235 21.65 16.47 0.37
C HIS A 235 22.69 16.57 -0.76
N ASP A 236 23.86 15.95 -0.59
CA ASP A 236 24.96 16.04 -1.54
C ASP A 236 24.60 15.40 -2.88
N SER A 237 23.91 14.26 -2.87
CA SER A 237 23.39 13.60 -4.07
C SER A 237 22.38 14.48 -4.81
N THR A 238 21.48 15.13 -4.08
CA THR A 238 20.49 16.06 -4.62
C THR A 238 21.14 17.30 -5.20
N MET A 239 22.08 17.92 -4.47
CA MET A 239 22.79 19.12 -4.92
C MET A 239 23.68 18.83 -6.13
N ALA A 240 24.33 17.66 -6.17
CA ALA A 240 25.12 17.24 -7.33
C ALA A 240 24.25 17.07 -8.58
N TRP A 241 23.05 16.52 -8.42
CA TRP A 241 22.10 16.43 -9.53
C TRP A 241 21.60 17.81 -9.97
N TRP A 242 21.13 18.63 -9.03
CA TRP A 242 20.57 19.95 -9.33
C TRP A 242 21.57 20.88 -9.97
N SER A 243 22.81 20.91 -9.47
CA SER A 243 23.88 21.76 -10.02
C SER A 243 24.16 21.47 -11.50
N GLN A 244 24.05 20.23 -11.93
CA GLN A 244 24.22 19.83 -13.33
C GLN A 244 23.01 20.22 -14.20
N CYS A 245 21.83 20.34 -13.62
CA CYS A 245 20.58 20.62 -14.33
C CYS A 245 20.25 22.12 -14.38
N TRP A 246 20.71 22.94 -13.41
CA TRP A 246 20.27 24.33 -13.24
C TRP A 246 20.43 25.18 -14.50
N LEU A 247 21.61 25.19 -15.10
CA LEU A 247 21.88 25.99 -16.30
C LEU A 247 20.95 25.62 -17.45
N TRP A 248 20.84 24.33 -17.73
CA TRP A 248 20.02 23.82 -18.83
C TRP A 248 18.53 24.03 -18.58
N ASN A 249 18.08 23.82 -17.34
CA ASN A 249 16.70 24.09 -16.94
C ASN A 249 16.36 25.59 -17.04
N ALA A 250 17.24 26.45 -16.53
CA ALA A 250 17.06 27.90 -16.64
C ALA A 250 17.04 28.35 -18.11
N ALA A 251 17.94 27.83 -18.95
CA ALA A 251 17.96 28.12 -20.37
C ALA A 251 16.68 27.65 -21.09
N ALA A 252 16.23 26.42 -20.81
CA ALA A 252 14.99 25.87 -21.38
C ALA A 252 13.77 26.71 -20.96
N ARG A 253 13.66 27.04 -19.66
CA ARG A 253 12.56 27.86 -19.10
C ARG A 253 12.57 29.31 -19.56
N ALA A 254 13.73 29.84 -19.91
CA ALA A 254 13.84 31.19 -20.48
C ALA A 254 13.52 31.21 -21.98
N VAL A 255 14.00 30.22 -22.76
CA VAL A 255 13.87 30.21 -24.21
C VAL A 255 12.50 29.71 -24.68
N LEU A 256 11.97 28.64 -24.12
CA LEU A 256 10.67 28.07 -24.54
C LEU A 256 9.55 29.11 -24.58
N PRO A 257 9.35 29.96 -23.55
CA PRO A 257 8.29 30.96 -23.57
C PRO A 257 8.61 32.22 -24.40
N SER A 258 9.87 32.40 -24.83
CA SER A 258 10.29 33.63 -25.50
C SER A 258 9.98 33.66 -26.99
N THR A 259 8.73 33.40 -27.37
CA THR A 259 8.27 33.33 -28.77
C THR A 259 8.56 34.63 -29.55
N LEU A 260 8.64 35.77 -28.87
CA LEU A 260 8.99 37.07 -29.47
C LEU A 260 10.42 37.09 -30.04
N LEU A 261 11.34 36.22 -29.59
CA LEU A 261 12.69 36.14 -30.17
C LEU A 261 12.69 35.77 -31.65
N GLY A 262 11.72 34.99 -32.09
CA GLY A 262 11.52 34.65 -33.51
C GLY A 262 10.56 35.60 -34.22
N THR A 263 9.39 35.83 -33.62
CA THR A 263 8.30 36.53 -34.30
C THR A 263 8.54 38.03 -34.45
N LEU A 264 9.20 38.71 -33.49
CA LEU A 264 9.46 40.14 -33.57
C LEU A 264 10.46 40.51 -34.67
N PRO A 265 11.69 39.97 -34.72
CA PRO A 265 12.65 40.39 -35.75
C PRO A 265 12.22 39.97 -37.16
N VAL A 266 11.71 38.75 -37.33
CA VAL A 266 11.24 38.27 -38.65
C VAL A 266 10.01 39.07 -39.10
N GLY A 267 9.04 39.31 -38.21
CA GLY A 267 7.84 40.06 -38.52
C GLY A 267 8.13 41.53 -38.84
N ALA A 268 9.02 42.18 -38.08
CA ALA A 268 9.48 43.57 -38.35
C ALA A 268 10.15 43.66 -39.73
N TRP A 269 11.04 42.73 -40.06
CA TRP A 269 11.72 42.73 -41.37
C TRP A 269 10.71 42.54 -42.51
N LEU A 270 9.79 41.55 -42.43
CA LEU A 270 8.76 41.32 -43.44
C LEU A 270 7.77 42.48 -43.56
N TYR A 271 7.48 43.15 -42.48
CA TYR A 271 6.63 44.36 -42.49
C TYR A 271 7.34 45.54 -43.17
N MET A 272 8.64 45.76 -42.89
CA MET A 272 9.45 46.82 -43.53
C MET A 272 9.61 46.58 -45.04
N GLU A 273 9.71 45.33 -45.48
CA GLU A 273 9.70 44.96 -46.88
C GLU A 273 8.31 45.10 -47.55
N GLY A 274 7.26 45.43 -46.79
CA GLY A 274 5.91 45.52 -47.30
C GLY A 274 5.24 44.21 -47.68
N SER A 275 5.88 43.04 -47.33
CA SER A 275 5.36 41.72 -47.65
C SER A 275 4.45 41.14 -46.55
N LEU A 276 4.33 41.79 -45.39
CA LEU A 276 3.47 41.42 -44.27
C LEU A 276 2.60 42.60 -43.89
N SER A 277 1.28 42.37 -43.72
CA SER A 277 0.38 43.44 -43.27
C SER A 277 0.51 43.63 -41.76
N LEU A 278 0.28 44.84 -41.27
CA LEU A 278 0.34 45.17 -39.83
C LEU A 278 -0.62 44.32 -38.98
N PRO A 279 -1.88 44.08 -39.35
CA PRO A 279 -2.76 43.21 -38.57
C PRO A 279 -2.21 41.82 -38.36
N VAL A 280 -1.68 41.20 -39.42
CA VAL A 280 -1.09 39.85 -39.33
C VAL A 280 0.16 39.84 -38.44
N PHE A 281 1.01 40.89 -38.56
CA PHE A 281 2.15 41.06 -37.69
C PHE A 281 1.75 41.17 -36.22
N LEU A 282 0.76 42.00 -35.89
CA LEU A 282 0.27 42.16 -34.53
C LEU A 282 -0.31 40.85 -33.96
N VAL A 283 -1.13 40.15 -34.76
CA VAL A 283 -1.67 38.83 -34.36
C VAL A 283 -0.52 37.84 -34.07
N ALA A 284 0.47 37.80 -34.95
CA ALA A 284 1.62 36.88 -34.80
C ALA A 284 2.55 37.25 -33.63
N LEU A 285 2.51 38.49 -33.11
CA LEU A 285 3.20 38.87 -31.88
C LEU A 285 2.41 38.52 -30.62
N VAL A 286 1.09 38.74 -30.63
CA VAL A 286 0.27 38.69 -29.41
C VAL A 286 -0.27 37.30 -29.14
N VAL A 287 -0.71 36.56 -30.15
CA VAL A 287 -1.30 35.24 -29.99
C VAL A 287 -0.33 34.21 -29.35
N PRO A 288 0.97 34.18 -29.72
CA PRO A 288 1.91 33.26 -29.09
C PRO A 288 2.08 33.45 -27.58
N LEU A 289 1.84 34.66 -27.07
CA LEU A 289 1.89 34.90 -25.62
C LEU A 289 0.83 34.09 -24.86
N GLY A 290 -0.29 33.79 -25.51
CA GLY A 290 -1.39 33.02 -24.91
C GLY A 290 -1.11 31.54 -24.72
N PHE A 291 -0.14 30.95 -25.44
CA PHE A 291 0.17 29.52 -25.27
C PHE A 291 1.42 29.24 -24.43
N ILE A 292 2.10 30.25 -23.93
CA ILE A 292 3.30 30.10 -23.09
C ILE A 292 2.96 29.27 -21.83
N ALA A 293 1.93 29.67 -21.10
CA ALA A 293 1.54 28.99 -19.86
C ALA A 293 1.09 27.53 -20.11
N PRO A 294 0.26 27.19 -21.10
CA PRO A 294 -0.02 25.81 -21.48
C PRO A 294 1.24 24.99 -21.81
N LEU A 295 2.17 25.57 -22.58
CA LEU A 295 3.41 24.89 -22.94
C LEU A 295 4.28 24.53 -21.74
N MET A 296 4.37 25.44 -20.74
CA MET A 296 5.08 25.18 -19.48
C MET A 296 4.43 24.04 -18.68
N LYS A 297 3.11 24.00 -18.61
CA LYS A 297 2.35 22.92 -17.96
C LYS A 297 2.58 21.55 -18.62
N VAL A 298 2.71 21.49 -19.95
CA VAL A 298 3.08 20.24 -20.64
C VAL A 298 4.45 19.74 -20.21
N SER A 299 5.43 20.63 -20.03
CA SER A 299 6.76 20.27 -19.52
C SER A 299 6.71 19.70 -18.10
N GLU A 300 5.92 20.30 -17.21
CA GLU A 300 5.72 19.83 -15.84
C GLU A 300 4.99 18.47 -15.80
N ALA A 301 4.01 18.29 -16.68
CA ALA A 301 3.26 17.03 -16.78
C ALA A 301 4.15 15.83 -17.15
N MET A 302 5.22 16.03 -17.91
CA MET A 302 6.16 14.96 -18.26
C MET A 302 6.90 14.38 -17.04
N GLU A 303 7.20 15.19 -16.02
CA GLU A 303 7.80 14.74 -14.77
C GLU A 303 6.82 13.88 -13.96
N GLN A 304 5.54 14.26 -13.96
CA GLN A 304 4.48 13.53 -13.24
C GLN A 304 4.22 12.14 -13.83
N VAL A 305 4.34 11.94 -15.14
CA VAL A 305 4.10 10.63 -15.79
C VAL A 305 4.94 9.51 -15.19
N SER A 306 6.19 9.78 -14.84
CA SER A 306 7.07 8.76 -14.25
C SER A 306 6.62 8.34 -12.84
N MET A 307 6.16 9.30 -12.03
CA MET A 307 5.64 9.05 -10.68
C MET A 307 4.30 8.29 -10.73
N ILE A 308 3.41 8.68 -11.65
CA ILE A 308 2.14 7.99 -11.90
C ILE A 308 2.39 6.52 -12.26
N LYS A 309 3.33 6.29 -13.16
CA LYS A 309 3.70 4.94 -13.60
C LYS A 309 4.13 4.07 -12.42
N GLY A 310 5.04 4.56 -11.55
CA GLY A 310 5.51 3.81 -10.40
C GLY A 310 4.40 3.46 -9.40
N ASN A 311 3.51 4.42 -9.09
CA ASN A 311 2.38 4.19 -8.18
C ASN A 311 1.38 3.18 -8.77
N LEU A 312 1.09 3.30 -10.06
CA LEU A 312 0.16 2.42 -10.77
C LEU A 312 0.70 0.99 -10.89
N GLU A 313 2.00 0.82 -11.13
CA GLU A 313 2.66 -0.48 -11.18
C GLU A 313 2.57 -1.20 -9.83
N GLN A 314 2.78 -0.51 -8.70
CA GLN A 314 2.65 -1.10 -7.37
C GLN A 314 1.21 -1.56 -7.08
N VAL A 315 0.21 -0.71 -7.35
CA VAL A 315 -1.20 -1.07 -7.20
C VAL A 315 -1.57 -2.26 -8.08
N THR A 316 -1.16 -2.22 -9.36
CA THR A 316 -1.46 -3.28 -10.33
C THR A 316 -0.75 -4.59 -9.98
N ALA A 317 0.49 -4.53 -9.50
CA ALA A 317 1.23 -5.71 -9.06
C ALA A 317 0.50 -6.40 -7.90
N PHE A 318 0.05 -5.65 -6.89
CA PHE A 318 -0.72 -6.23 -5.79
C PHE A 318 -2.07 -6.80 -6.25
N LEU A 319 -2.82 -6.10 -7.11
CA LEU A 319 -4.08 -6.60 -7.66
C LEU A 319 -3.93 -7.87 -8.51
N LYS A 320 -2.72 -8.11 -9.07
CA LYS A 320 -2.37 -9.33 -9.82
C LYS A 320 -1.86 -10.47 -8.92
N THR A 321 -1.66 -10.24 -7.63
CA THR A 321 -1.25 -11.31 -6.71
C THR A 321 -2.24 -12.48 -6.79
N PRO A 322 -1.78 -13.73 -6.94
CA PRO A 322 -2.67 -14.87 -7.06
C PRO A 322 -3.61 -14.98 -5.86
N GLU A 323 -4.88 -15.30 -6.13
CA GLU A 323 -5.87 -15.57 -5.09
C GLU A 323 -5.64 -16.98 -4.52
N LEU A 324 -6.01 -17.16 -3.26
CA LEU A 324 -6.10 -18.48 -2.66
C LEU A 324 -7.29 -19.23 -3.28
N VAL A 325 -7.00 -20.06 -4.27
CA VAL A 325 -8.05 -20.83 -4.95
C VAL A 325 -8.51 -21.95 -4.03
N ARG A 326 -9.76 -21.88 -3.60
CA ARG A 326 -10.43 -22.93 -2.82
C ARG A 326 -11.79 -23.22 -3.46
N PRO A 327 -12.30 -24.47 -3.36
CA PRO A 327 -13.65 -24.79 -3.82
C PRO A 327 -14.69 -23.97 -3.05
N THR A 328 -15.85 -23.79 -3.66
CA THR A 328 -16.99 -23.10 -3.04
C THR A 328 -18.00 -24.12 -2.46
N GLU A 329 -18.00 -25.36 -2.97
CA GLU A 329 -18.90 -26.40 -2.50
C GLU A 329 -18.37 -27.01 -1.20
N PRO A 330 -19.21 -27.18 -0.18
CA PRO A 330 -18.82 -27.80 1.09
C PRO A 330 -18.24 -29.21 0.88
N ALA A 331 -17.13 -29.50 1.56
CA ALA A 331 -16.53 -30.83 1.57
C ALA A 331 -17.13 -31.67 2.69
N GLU A 332 -17.40 -32.96 2.42
CA GLU A 332 -17.74 -33.91 3.46
C GLU A 332 -16.46 -34.26 4.25
N LEU A 333 -16.42 -33.86 5.52
CA LEU A 333 -15.30 -34.09 6.42
C LEU A 333 -15.59 -35.30 7.33
N GLY A 334 -14.63 -36.21 7.42
CA GLY A 334 -14.61 -37.31 8.37
C GLY A 334 -14.20 -36.87 9.77
N GLU A 335 -13.47 -37.71 10.50
CA GLU A 335 -12.93 -37.38 11.83
C GLU A 335 -12.05 -36.14 11.81
N ARG A 336 -12.23 -35.22 12.76
CA ARG A 336 -11.52 -33.93 12.82
C ARG A 336 -10.09 -34.13 13.31
N CYS A 337 -9.26 -34.71 12.45
CA CYS A 337 -7.82 -34.91 12.68
C CYS A 337 -7.00 -34.43 11.50
N TYR A 338 -5.74 -34.11 11.77
CA TYR A 338 -4.76 -33.76 10.75
C TYR A 338 -3.89 -34.95 10.39
N GLN A 339 -3.54 -35.03 9.10
CA GLN A 339 -2.56 -35.95 8.58
C GLN A 339 -1.60 -35.21 7.65
N PHE A 340 -0.31 -35.24 7.97
CA PHE A 340 0.79 -34.70 7.18
C PHE A 340 1.50 -35.86 6.48
N GLU A 341 1.67 -35.76 5.16
CA GLU A 341 2.30 -36.76 4.31
C GLU A 341 3.43 -36.11 3.53
N ASP A 342 4.69 -36.38 3.90
CA ASP A 342 5.92 -35.86 3.29
C ASP A 342 5.87 -34.37 3.00
N VAL A 343 5.44 -33.56 3.97
CA VAL A 343 5.19 -32.13 3.80
C VAL A 343 6.50 -31.36 3.79
N ARG A 344 6.76 -30.66 2.67
CA ARG A 344 7.83 -29.68 2.52
C ARG A 344 7.26 -28.29 2.36
N PHE A 345 7.93 -27.32 2.94
CA PHE A 345 7.50 -25.93 2.85
C PHE A 345 8.68 -24.96 2.86
N ALA A 346 8.61 -23.95 2.00
CA ALA A 346 9.57 -22.85 1.93
C ALA A 346 8.84 -21.49 2.03
N TYR A 347 9.41 -20.56 2.80
CA TYR A 347 9.10 -19.15 2.68
C TYR A 347 9.96 -18.58 1.56
N ASN A 348 9.34 -18.14 0.48
CA ASN A 348 10.03 -17.73 -0.73
C ASN A 348 10.99 -18.85 -1.24
N GLU A 349 12.31 -18.63 -1.18
CA GLU A 349 13.33 -19.60 -1.61
C GLU A 349 13.98 -20.38 -0.44
N VAL A 350 13.58 -20.10 0.81
CA VAL A 350 14.17 -20.72 2.00
C VAL A 350 13.27 -21.85 2.49
N GLU A 351 13.71 -23.09 2.30
CA GLU A 351 13.00 -24.28 2.80
C GLU A 351 13.10 -24.35 4.34
N VAL A 352 11.94 -24.52 5.00
CA VAL A 352 11.80 -24.54 6.47
C VAL A 352 11.34 -25.92 6.98
N LEU A 353 10.57 -26.65 6.19
CA LEU A 353 10.12 -28.00 6.53
C LEU A 353 10.60 -28.99 5.47
N HIS A 354 11.19 -30.10 5.91
CA HIS A 354 11.96 -31.06 5.10
C HIS A 354 11.33 -32.47 5.10
N GLY A 355 10.04 -32.58 4.71
CA GLY A 355 9.37 -33.87 4.59
C GLY A 355 8.75 -34.37 5.90
N ILE A 356 7.95 -33.52 6.53
CA ILE A 356 7.26 -33.85 7.80
C ILE A 356 6.08 -34.79 7.56
N SER A 357 6.01 -35.85 8.35
CA SER A 357 4.92 -36.83 8.32
C SER A 357 4.46 -37.17 9.74
N PHE A 358 3.19 -36.93 10.05
CA PHE A 358 2.54 -37.27 11.31
C PHE A 358 1.02 -37.24 11.18
N GLN A 359 0.33 -37.77 12.18
CA GLN A 359 -1.12 -37.72 12.30
C GLN A 359 -1.51 -37.37 13.73
N THR A 360 -2.54 -36.49 13.90
CA THR A 360 -3.17 -36.22 15.17
C THR A 360 -4.38 -37.16 15.36
N GLN A 361 -4.80 -37.36 16.62
CA GLN A 361 -6.01 -38.13 16.92
C GLN A 361 -7.14 -37.21 17.37
N PRO A 362 -8.40 -37.52 17.05
CA PRO A 362 -9.54 -36.73 17.49
C PRO A 362 -9.66 -36.73 19.03
N GLY A 363 -9.97 -35.56 19.61
CA GLY A 363 -10.18 -35.41 21.05
C GLY A 363 -8.92 -35.54 21.91
N THR A 364 -7.71 -35.52 21.30
CA THR A 364 -6.42 -35.63 22.00
C THR A 364 -5.61 -34.34 21.93
N MET A 365 -4.63 -34.23 22.81
CA MET A 365 -3.65 -33.15 22.85
C MET A 365 -2.37 -33.57 22.11
N THR A 366 -2.06 -32.90 21.01
CA THR A 366 -0.79 -33.00 20.30
C THR A 366 0.06 -31.78 20.58
N ALA A 367 1.23 -31.95 21.16
CA ALA A 367 2.19 -30.87 21.43
C ALA A 367 3.32 -30.88 20.38
N ILE A 368 3.70 -29.68 19.91
CA ILE A 368 4.81 -29.47 18.98
C ILE A 368 5.89 -28.67 19.72
N VAL A 369 7.05 -29.28 19.90
CA VAL A 369 8.16 -28.69 20.67
C VAL A 369 9.47 -28.73 19.87
N GLY A 370 10.43 -27.92 20.27
CA GLY A 370 11.75 -27.87 19.65
C GLY A 370 12.41 -26.50 19.80
N PRO A 371 13.67 -26.35 19.37
CA PRO A 371 14.39 -25.08 19.42
C PRO A 371 13.68 -23.96 18.67
N SER A 372 14.02 -22.69 18.99
CA SER A 372 13.53 -21.56 18.22
C SER A 372 13.96 -21.68 16.75
N GLY A 373 13.07 -21.34 15.82
CA GLY A 373 13.34 -21.43 14.38
C GLY A 373 13.26 -22.85 13.79
N SER A 374 12.83 -23.88 14.54
CA SER A 374 12.76 -25.26 14.04
C SER A 374 11.57 -25.56 13.10
N GLY A 375 10.64 -24.61 12.89
CA GLY A 375 9.47 -24.79 12.02
C GLY A 375 8.13 -25.06 12.73
N LYS A 376 8.08 -25.02 14.07
CA LYS A 376 6.85 -25.29 14.86
C LYS A 376 5.65 -24.44 14.47
N SER A 377 5.79 -23.11 14.52
CA SER A 377 4.70 -22.20 14.16
C SER A 377 4.35 -22.29 12.67
N THR A 378 5.31 -22.70 11.82
CA THR A 378 5.04 -22.99 10.40
C THR A 378 4.08 -24.16 10.26
N ILE A 379 4.26 -25.25 11.03
CA ILE A 379 3.34 -26.38 11.04
C ILE A 379 1.94 -25.93 11.45
N ALA A 380 1.81 -25.15 12.54
CA ALA A 380 0.52 -24.63 13.01
C ALA A 380 -0.17 -23.73 11.96
N LYS A 381 0.60 -22.90 11.26
CA LYS A 381 0.09 -22.05 10.19
C LYS A 381 -0.34 -22.83 8.94
N LEU A 382 0.37 -23.91 8.60
CA LEU A 382 -0.04 -24.82 7.53
C LEU A 382 -1.33 -25.58 7.90
N MET A 383 -1.49 -26.00 9.16
CA MET A 383 -2.74 -26.56 9.65
C MET A 383 -3.92 -25.61 9.52
N ALA A 384 -3.67 -24.31 9.79
CA ALA A 384 -4.69 -23.27 9.61
C ALA A 384 -4.95 -22.92 8.12
N GLY A 385 -4.22 -23.51 7.17
CA GLY A 385 -4.39 -23.21 5.75
C GLY A 385 -3.96 -21.79 5.36
N PHE A 386 -3.09 -21.15 6.15
CA PHE A 386 -2.58 -19.80 5.85
C PHE A 386 -1.60 -19.78 4.70
N TRP A 387 -0.94 -20.93 4.44
CA TRP A 387 -0.12 -21.21 3.27
C TRP A 387 -0.45 -22.59 2.72
N ASP A 388 -0.20 -22.77 1.44
CA ASP A 388 -0.17 -24.08 0.81
C ASP A 388 1.25 -24.67 0.88
N VAL A 389 1.34 -25.99 1.01
CA VAL A 389 2.61 -26.70 1.05
C VAL A 389 3.33 -26.63 -0.30
N THR A 390 4.68 -26.62 -0.28
CA THR A 390 5.49 -26.67 -1.50
C THR A 390 5.43 -28.03 -2.16
N SER A 391 5.46 -29.10 -1.36
CA SER A 391 5.22 -30.48 -1.79
C SER A 391 4.66 -31.31 -0.63
N GLY A 392 4.15 -32.49 -0.94
CA GLY A 392 3.42 -33.33 0.03
C GLY A 392 1.97 -32.90 0.19
N THR A 393 1.31 -33.39 1.23
CA THR A 393 -0.14 -33.17 1.45
C THR A 393 -0.43 -32.99 2.93
N VAL A 394 -1.24 -31.96 3.23
CA VAL A 394 -1.90 -31.80 4.53
C VAL A 394 -3.36 -32.14 4.37
N ARG A 395 -3.84 -33.11 5.14
CA ARG A 395 -5.27 -33.51 5.15
C ARG A 395 -5.92 -33.09 6.45
N PHE A 396 -7.18 -32.70 6.36
CA PHE A 396 -8.07 -32.47 7.48
C PHE A 396 -9.38 -33.20 7.25
N GLY A 397 -9.82 -34.00 8.24
CA GLY A 397 -11.01 -34.84 8.06
C GLY A 397 -10.92 -35.81 6.88
N GLY A 398 -9.72 -36.31 6.57
CA GLY A 398 -9.45 -37.20 5.43
C GLY A 398 -9.35 -36.51 4.06
N LYS A 399 -9.60 -35.20 3.97
CA LYS A 399 -9.54 -34.42 2.72
C LYS A 399 -8.30 -33.53 2.70
N ASP A 400 -7.70 -33.36 1.53
CA ASP A 400 -6.65 -32.34 1.34
C ASP A 400 -7.21 -30.96 1.69
N ILE A 401 -6.51 -30.18 2.54
CA ILE A 401 -6.98 -28.85 2.97
C ILE A 401 -7.23 -27.90 1.79
N ARG A 402 -6.52 -28.10 0.66
CA ARG A 402 -6.71 -27.34 -0.58
C ARG A 402 -8.08 -27.62 -1.24
N SER A 403 -8.67 -28.77 -0.95
CA SER A 403 -10.00 -29.17 -1.46
C SER A 403 -11.16 -28.80 -0.54
N ILE A 404 -10.89 -28.12 0.57
CA ILE A 404 -11.89 -27.67 1.54
C ILE A 404 -12.11 -26.15 1.35
N PRO A 405 -13.36 -25.66 1.26
CA PRO A 405 -13.63 -24.22 1.30
C PRO A 405 -12.97 -23.56 2.50
N PHE A 406 -12.30 -22.41 2.30
CA PHE A 406 -11.55 -21.75 3.37
C PHE A 406 -12.45 -21.40 4.58
N GLY A 407 -13.66 -20.89 4.32
CA GLY A 407 -14.64 -20.59 5.38
C GLY A 407 -15.06 -21.82 6.18
N GLN A 408 -15.22 -23.00 5.52
CA GLN A 408 -15.53 -24.26 6.19
C GLN A 408 -14.35 -24.72 7.05
N LEU A 409 -13.12 -24.68 6.52
CA LEU A 409 -11.92 -25.04 7.28
C LEU A 409 -11.76 -24.12 8.50
N MET A 410 -11.92 -22.82 8.32
CA MET A 410 -11.85 -21.85 9.42
C MET A 410 -12.99 -22.03 10.42
N GLY A 411 -14.16 -22.49 10.02
CA GLY A 411 -15.25 -22.83 10.94
C GLY A 411 -14.90 -23.95 11.91
N GLU A 412 -14.10 -24.91 11.48
CA GLU A 412 -13.69 -26.08 12.27
C GLU A 412 -12.46 -25.82 13.18
N ILE A 413 -11.73 -24.72 12.96
CA ILE A 413 -10.46 -24.41 13.64
C ILE A 413 -10.60 -23.13 14.45
N SER A 414 -10.16 -23.15 15.70
CA SER A 414 -9.91 -21.95 16.50
C SER A 414 -8.40 -21.74 16.64
N TYR A 415 -7.85 -20.73 15.98
CA TYR A 415 -6.42 -20.40 16.02
C TYR A 415 -6.17 -19.26 17.01
N VAL A 416 -5.39 -19.52 18.05
CA VAL A 416 -4.94 -18.52 19.02
C VAL A 416 -3.47 -18.24 18.70
N ALA A 417 -3.21 -17.07 18.11
CA ALA A 417 -1.87 -16.64 17.74
C ALA A 417 -1.06 -16.18 18.96
N GLN A 418 0.24 -16.10 18.78
CA GLN A 418 1.17 -15.54 19.77
C GLN A 418 0.86 -14.07 20.10
N ASP A 419 0.51 -13.29 19.05
CA ASP A 419 0.10 -11.89 19.21
C ASP A 419 -1.39 -11.81 19.54
N ASN A 420 -1.69 -11.46 20.79
CA ASN A 420 -3.07 -11.34 21.30
C ASN A 420 -3.70 -10.01 20.86
N PHE A 421 -3.96 -9.87 19.55
CA PHE A 421 -4.49 -8.64 18.96
C PHE A 421 -5.97 -8.45 19.31
N LEU A 422 -6.31 -7.25 19.82
CA LEU A 422 -7.67 -6.79 20.01
C LEU A 422 -7.92 -5.57 19.12
N PHE A 423 -9.12 -5.51 18.54
CA PHE A 423 -9.56 -4.34 17.78
C PHE A 423 -9.94 -3.20 18.74
N ASP A 424 -9.82 -1.96 18.28
CA ASP A 424 -10.33 -0.79 19.00
C ASP A 424 -11.87 -0.77 18.97
N LYS A 425 -12.42 -1.70 19.72
CA LYS A 425 -13.84 -1.95 19.97
C LYS A 425 -14.03 -2.28 21.43
N SER A 426 -15.27 -2.36 21.88
CA SER A 426 -15.56 -2.83 23.25
C SER A 426 -15.04 -4.26 23.47
N ILE A 427 -14.78 -4.62 24.71
CA ILE A 427 -14.37 -5.98 25.10
C ILE A 427 -15.45 -6.98 24.66
N ARG A 428 -16.73 -6.65 24.82
CA ARG A 428 -17.87 -7.44 24.37
C ARG A 428 -17.75 -7.77 22.88
N GLU A 429 -17.56 -6.75 22.04
CA GLU A 429 -17.45 -6.93 20.59
C GLU A 429 -16.18 -7.69 20.18
N ASN A 430 -15.09 -7.53 20.94
CA ASN A 430 -13.87 -8.32 20.73
C ASN A 430 -14.10 -9.82 21.01
N ILE A 431 -14.84 -10.19 22.04
CA ILE A 431 -15.20 -11.60 22.32
C ILE A 431 -16.20 -12.10 21.28
N ARG A 432 -17.23 -11.30 20.93
CA ARG A 432 -18.27 -11.66 19.95
C ARG A 432 -17.71 -11.95 18.55
N MET A 433 -16.50 -11.50 18.22
CA MET A 433 -15.84 -11.89 16.96
C MET A 433 -15.67 -13.41 16.80
N GLY A 434 -15.71 -14.19 17.88
CA GLY A 434 -15.69 -15.65 17.82
C GLY A 434 -16.96 -16.24 17.19
N ASN A 435 -18.12 -15.61 17.47
CA ASN A 435 -19.40 -15.90 16.86
C ASN A 435 -20.22 -14.59 16.80
N PRO A 436 -20.34 -13.96 15.60
CA PRO A 436 -21.05 -12.68 15.45
C PRO A 436 -22.51 -12.70 15.85
N ASP A 437 -23.16 -13.86 15.80
CA ASP A 437 -24.58 -14.04 16.12
C ASP A 437 -24.83 -14.36 17.61
N ALA A 438 -23.76 -14.42 18.42
CA ALA A 438 -23.85 -14.75 19.84
C ALA A 438 -24.56 -13.66 20.66
N SER A 439 -25.43 -14.08 21.58
CA SER A 439 -26.08 -13.19 22.53
C SER A 439 -25.08 -12.62 23.57
N ASP A 440 -25.52 -11.60 24.32
CA ASP A 440 -24.70 -11.03 25.39
C ASP A 440 -24.44 -12.05 26.50
N GLU A 441 -25.40 -12.90 26.82
CA GLU A 441 -25.29 -13.95 27.80
C GLU A 441 -24.26 -15.02 27.38
N GLU A 442 -24.20 -15.37 26.09
CA GLU A 442 -23.19 -16.30 25.56
C GLU A 442 -21.80 -15.70 25.60
N VAL A 443 -21.66 -14.40 25.29
CA VAL A 443 -20.39 -13.67 25.42
C VAL A 443 -19.92 -13.66 26.87
N GLU A 444 -20.81 -13.38 27.83
CA GLU A 444 -20.48 -13.40 29.26
C GLU A 444 -20.14 -14.80 29.76
N ALA A 445 -20.85 -15.84 29.29
CA ALA A 445 -20.54 -17.22 29.62
C ALA A 445 -19.14 -17.62 29.13
N ALA A 446 -18.78 -17.25 27.90
CA ALA A 446 -17.43 -17.46 27.36
C ALA A 446 -16.37 -16.70 28.18
N ALA A 447 -16.64 -15.46 28.58
CA ALA A 447 -15.76 -14.68 29.40
C ALA A 447 -15.55 -15.28 30.81
N LYS A 448 -16.60 -15.81 31.44
CA LYS A 448 -16.54 -16.55 32.70
C LYS A 448 -15.72 -17.83 32.58
N ALA A 449 -15.92 -18.56 31.49
CA ALA A 449 -15.16 -19.77 31.19
C ALA A 449 -13.67 -19.49 30.99
N ALA A 450 -13.34 -18.37 30.36
CA ALA A 450 -11.97 -17.91 30.12
C ALA A 450 -11.32 -17.15 31.31
N ASN A 451 -11.97 -17.11 32.47
CA ASN A 451 -11.53 -16.39 33.67
C ASN A 451 -11.25 -14.89 33.41
N CYS A 452 -12.02 -14.24 32.54
CA CYS A 452 -11.88 -12.80 32.27
C CYS A 452 -13.06 -11.96 32.77
N HIS A 453 -14.17 -12.56 33.20
CA HIS A 453 -15.35 -11.84 33.68
C HIS A 453 -15.04 -10.88 34.84
N ASP A 454 -14.30 -11.36 35.84
CA ASP A 454 -14.10 -10.62 37.08
C ASP A 454 -13.28 -9.34 36.85
N PHE A 455 -12.20 -9.41 36.09
CA PHE A 455 -11.44 -8.20 35.75
C PHE A 455 -12.22 -7.25 34.84
N ILE A 456 -13.02 -7.80 33.87
CA ILE A 456 -13.87 -6.97 33.00
C ILE A 456 -14.86 -6.16 33.86
N MET A 457 -15.48 -6.77 34.86
CA MET A 457 -16.42 -6.09 35.75
C MET A 457 -15.79 -5.04 36.65
N GLN A 458 -14.45 -5.08 36.83
CA GLN A 458 -13.69 -4.06 37.57
C GLN A 458 -13.35 -2.83 36.70
N LEU A 459 -13.48 -2.93 35.39
CA LEU A 459 -13.27 -1.81 34.49
C LEU A 459 -14.43 -0.81 34.57
N GLU A 460 -14.15 0.46 34.30
CA GLU A 460 -15.12 1.57 34.47
C GLU A 460 -16.43 1.38 33.75
N GLN A 461 -16.40 0.76 32.54
CA GLN A 461 -17.56 0.48 31.71
C GLN A 461 -17.83 -1.04 31.52
N GLY A 462 -17.19 -1.89 32.33
CA GLY A 462 -17.33 -3.34 32.21
C GLY A 462 -17.06 -3.85 30.80
N TYR A 463 -17.99 -4.65 30.26
CA TYR A 463 -17.89 -5.21 28.91
C TYR A 463 -17.90 -4.17 27.78
N ASP A 464 -18.39 -2.97 28.03
CA ASP A 464 -18.46 -1.89 27.03
C ASP A 464 -17.20 -1.03 27.02
N THR A 465 -16.20 -1.35 27.87
CA THR A 465 -14.90 -0.72 27.88
C THR A 465 -14.19 -0.95 26.54
N MET A 466 -13.67 0.14 25.94
CA MET A 466 -12.90 0.08 24.69
C MET A 466 -11.51 -0.49 24.95
N ALA A 467 -11.11 -1.47 24.15
CA ALA A 467 -9.81 -2.14 24.30
C ALA A 467 -8.61 -1.24 23.96
N GLY A 468 -8.82 -0.18 23.17
CA GLY A 468 -7.76 0.67 22.63
C GLY A 468 -7.07 0.07 21.41
N ASP A 469 -6.07 0.79 20.88
CA ASP A 469 -5.33 0.35 19.70
C ASP A 469 -4.51 -0.91 20.02
N ALA A 470 -4.79 -1.99 19.29
CA ALA A 470 -4.21 -3.33 19.53
C ALA A 470 -4.39 -3.85 20.98
N GLY A 471 -5.33 -3.27 21.76
CA GLY A 471 -5.59 -3.65 23.15
C GLY A 471 -4.61 -3.02 24.15
N ASP A 472 -4.03 -1.87 23.84
CA ASP A 472 -3.00 -1.18 24.66
C ASP A 472 -3.47 -0.76 26.06
N ARG A 473 -4.79 -0.71 26.28
CA ARG A 473 -5.39 -0.41 27.61
C ARG A 473 -5.43 -1.60 28.57
N LEU A 474 -5.03 -2.78 28.10
CA LEU A 474 -5.09 -4.03 28.86
C LEU A 474 -3.70 -4.64 29.03
N SER A 475 -3.49 -5.34 30.13
CA SER A 475 -2.27 -6.14 30.33
C SER A 475 -2.16 -7.30 29.33
N GLY A 476 -0.96 -7.85 29.16
CA GLY A 476 -0.75 -8.98 28.25
C GLY A 476 -1.61 -10.21 28.60
N GLY A 477 -1.73 -10.53 29.89
CA GLY A 477 -2.55 -11.64 30.38
C GLY A 477 -4.06 -11.42 30.20
N GLU A 478 -4.55 -10.20 30.34
CA GLU A 478 -5.96 -9.85 30.09
C GLU A 478 -6.30 -9.97 28.62
N ARG A 479 -5.46 -9.43 27.72
CA ARG A 479 -5.62 -9.61 26.27
C ARG A 479 -5.69 -11.08 25.87
N GLN A 480 -4.80 -11.89 26.45
CA GLN A 480 -4.75 -13.32 26.16
C GLN A 480 -6.04 -14.03 26.60
N ARG A 481 -6.54 -13.77 27.82
CA ARG A 481 -7.81 -14.35 28.30
C ARG A 481 -8.99 -13.94 27.44
N ILE A 482 -9.05 -12.69 26.95
CA ILE A 482 -10.08 -12.24 26.00
C ILE A 482 -9.96 -13.03 24.68
N THR A 483 -8.74 -13.26 24.17
CA THR A 483 -8.54 -14.06 22.96
C THR A 483 -8.97 -15.53 23.16
N ILE A 484 -8.73 -16.09 24.36
CA ILE A 484 -9.23 -17.42 24.73
C ILE A 484 -10.76 -17.42 24.80
N ALA A 485 -11.41 -16.39 25.38
CA ALA A 485 -12.87 -16.25 25.39
C ALA A 485 -13.45 -16.21 23.97
N ARG A 486 -12.81 -15.48 23.06
CA ARG A 486 -13.12 -15.47 21.62
C ARG A 486 -13.05 -16.88 21.02
N ALA A 487 -12.01 -17.65 21.36
CA ALA A 487 -11.83 -19.02 20.89
C ALA A 487 -12.88 -19.98 21.48
N MET A 488 -13.29 -19.78 22.73
CA MET A 488 -14.38 -20.55 23.38
C MET A 488 -15.73 -20.32 22.70
N LEU A 489 -16.04 -19.04 22.44
CA LEU A 489 -17.32 -18.65 21.82
C LEU A 489 -17.47 -19.20 20.41
N LYS A 490 -16.36 -19.41 19.68
CA LYS A 490 -16.34 -19.99 18.34
C LYS A 490 -16.76 -21.47 18.29
N GLN A 491 -16.62 -22.22 19.37
CA GLN A 491 -16.98 -23.64 19.51
C GLN A 491 -16.37 -24.58 18.43
N ALA A 492 -15.18 -24.24 17.91
CA ALA A 492 -14.49 -25.04 16.89
C ALA A 492 -14.13 -26.47 17.39
N SER A 493 -14.06 -27.43 16.47
CA SER A 493 -13.72 -28.84 16.76
C SER A 493 -12.24 -29.03 17.08
N VAL A 494 -11.37 -28.17 16.51
CA VAL A 494 -9.93 -28.20 16.70
C VAL A 494 -9.44 -26.83 17.18
N ILE A 495 -8.56 -26.86 18.18
CA ILE A 495 -7.94 -25.66 18.75
C ILE A 495 -6.44 -25.73 18.47
N ILE A 496 -5.90 -24.67 17.89
CA ILE A 496 -4.46 -24.51 17.66
C ILE A 496 -3.99 -23.34 18.52
N LEU A 497 -3.08 -23.60 19.45
CA LEU A 497 -2.47 -22.61 20.34
C LEU A 497 -1.01 -22.42 19.92
N ASP A 498 -0.65 -21.23 19.44
CA ASP A 498 0.72 -20.87 19.07
C ASP A 498 1.29 -19.95 20.17
N GLU A 499 2.17 -20.50 21.02
CA GLU A 499 2.85 -19.82 22.15
C GLU A 499 1.94 -19.06 23.15
N ALA A 500 0.80 -19.61 23.49
CA ALA A 500 -0.23 -18.93 24.26
C ALA A 500 0.16 -18.51 25.72
N THR A 501 1.40 -18.71 26.21
CA THR A 501 1.77 -18.44 27.60
C THR A 501 3.07 -17.64 27.78
N ALA A 502 3.61 -17.00 26.76
CA ALA A 502 4.96 -16.45 26.77
C ALA A 502 5.17 -15.23 27.68
N TYR A 503 4.13 -14.47 28.02
CA TYR A 503 4.24 -13.16 28.68
C TYR A 503 3.40 -12.98 29.95
N ALA A 504 2.87 -14.07 30.54
CA ALA A 504 2.07 -13.97 31.75
C ALA A 504 2.95 -14.08 33.02
N ASP A 505 2.65 -13.28 34.04
CA ASP A 505 3.13 -13.48 35.41
C ASP A 505 2.56 -14.79 36.00
N PRO A 506 3.13 -15.33 37.09
CA PRO A 506 2.71 -16.65 37.60
C PRO A 506 1.22 -16.74 37.99
N GLU A 507 0.61 -15.66 38.41
CA GLU A 507 -0.81 -15.64 38.81
C GLU A 507 -1.71 -15.69 37.54
N ASN A 508 -1.42 -14.86 36.54
CA ASN A 508 -2.11 -14.88 35.29
C ASN A 508 -1.89 -16.20 34.52
N GLU A 509 -0.69 -16.83 34.64
CA GLU A 509 -0.42 -18.11 34.03
C GLU A 509 -1.38 -19.22 34.54
N ALA A 510 -1.62 -19.29 35.84
CA ALA A 510 -2.56 -20.26 36.41
C ALA A 510 -3.98 -20.07 35.91
N LEU A 511 -4.46 -18.82 35.78
CA LEU A 511 -5.77 -18.49 35.24
C LEU A 511 -5.88 -18.85 33.74
N ILE A 512 -4.84 -18.59 32.97
CA ILE A 512 -4.75 -18.94 31.55
C ILE A 512 -4.79 -20.47 31.37
N GLN A 513 -4.03 -21.23 32.16
CA GLN A 513 -4.01 -22.69 32.13
C GLN A 513 -5.39 -23.29 32.46
N GLN A 514 -6.08 -22.74 33.45
CA GLN A 514 -7.48 -23.14 33.76
C GLN A 514 -8.42 -22.86 32.60
N ALA A 515 -8.28 -21.67 31.95
CA ALA A 515 -9.07 -21.31 30.80
C ALA A 515 -8.81 -22.26 29.61
N ILE A 516 -7.54 -22.56 29.34
CA ILE A 516 -7.15 -23.53 28.28
C ILE A 516 -7.72 -24.92 28.58
N SER A 517 -7.63 -25.40 29.83
CA SER A 517 -8.19 -26.71 30.21
C SER A 517 -9.69 -26.81 29.98
N LYS A 518 -10.44 -25.74 30.22
CA LYS A 518 -11.88 -25.66 29.92
C LYS A 518 -12.14 -25.59 28.40
N LEU A 519 -11.31 -24.84 27.67
CA LEU A 519 -11.43 -24.67 26.22
C LEU A 519 -11.30 -25.99 25.47
N VAL A 520 -10.39 -26.88 25.91
CA VAL A 520 -10.05 -28.12 25.20
C VAL A 520 -10.93 -29.32 25.60
N ALA A 521 -11.80 -29.20 26.59
CA ALA A 521 -12.64 -30.31 27.02
C ALA A 521 -13.49 -30.88 25.86
N GLY A 522 -13.22 -32.15 25.47
CA GLY A 522 -13.90 -32.84 24.37
C GLY A 522 -13.50 -32.40 22.96
N LYS A 523 -12.44 -31.62 22.78
CA LYS A 523 -11.94 -31.11 21.51
C LYS A 523 -10.51 -31.58 21.24
N SER A 524 -10.08 -31.55 19.97
CA SER A 524 -8.68 -31.78 19.63
C SER A 524 -7.87 -30.52 19.89
N LEU A 525 -6.73 -30.67 20.59
CA LEU A 525 -5.83 -29.58 20.92
C LEU A 525 -4.47 -29.77 20.27
N ILE A 526 -4.01 -28.74 19.59
CA ILE A 526 -2.65 -28.66 19.06
C ILE A 526 -1.95 -27.49 19.74
N VAL A 527 -0.83 -27.74 20.41
CA VAL A 527 -0.09 -26.74 21.15
C VAL A 527 1.32 -26.62 20.59
N VAL A 528 1.69 -25.45 20.11
CA VAL A 528 3.09 -25.08 19.89
C VAL A 528 3.62 -24.55 21.22
N ALA A 529 4.45 -25.34 21.92
CA ALA A 529 4.87 -25.01 23.27
C ALA A 529 6.34 -24.57 23.32
N HIS A 530 6.57 -23.48 24.05
CA HIS A 530 7.88 -23.06 24.55
C HIS A 530 8.12 -23.49 25.99
N ARG A 531 7.07 -23.73 26.78
CA ARG A 531 7.15 -24.21 28.15
C ARG A 531 6.77 -25.69 28.22
N LEU A 532 7.72 -26.52 28.59
CA LEU A 532 7.52 -27.98 28.60
C LEU A 532 6.54 -28.46 29.69
N ASN A 533 6.34 -27.68 30.74
CA ASN A 533 5.39 -28.03 31.81
C ASN A 533 3.93 -28.11 31.31
N THR A 534 3.55 -27.26 30.36
CA THR A 534 2.20 -27.19 29.82
C THR A 534 1.80 -28.41 28.99
N ILE A 535 2.78 -29.18 28.54
CA ILE A 535 2.58 -30.32 27.64
C ILE A 535 2.92 -31.67 28.28
N ARG A 536 3.17 -31.69 29.60
CA ARG A 536 3.54 -32.91 30.33
C ARG A 536 2.55 -34.06 30.13
N ASN A 537 1.27 -33.72 30.06
CA ASN A 537 0.18 -34.67 29.92
C ASN A 537 -0.35 -34.74 28.47
N ALA A 538 0.47 -34.35 27.48
CA ALA A 538 0.06 -34.47 26.07
C ALA A 538 0.02 -35.93 25.64
N ASP A 539 -1.05 -36.31 24.92
CA ASP A 539 -1.20 -37.66 24.36
C ASP A 539 -0.17 -37.95 23.29
N GLN A 540 0.33 -36.92 22.63
CA GLN A 540 1.41 -36.99 21.65
C GLN A 540 2.28 -35.75 21.71
N ILE A 541 3.60 -35.93 21.71
CA ILE A 541 4.60 -34.87 21.58
C ILE A 541 5.39 -35.09 20.31
N LEU A 542 5.49 -34.05 19.46
CA LEU A 542 6.31 -34.00 18.26
C LEU A 542 7.52 -33.12 18.53
N VAL A 543 8.72 -33.69 18.53
CA VAL A 543 9.97 -32.93 18.69
C VAL A 543 10.48 -32.53 17.32
N VAL A 544 10.47 -31.24 17.02
CA VAL A 544 10.86 -30.67 15.71
C VAL A 544 12.25 -30.03 15.83
N ALA A 545 13.16 -30.36 14.96
CA ALA A 545 14.48 -29.77 14.83
C ALA A 545 14.88 -29.66 13.37
N ASN A 546 15.40 -28.49 12.96
CA ASN A 546 15.85 -28.24 11.59
C ASN A 546 14.82 -28.61 10.51
N GLY A 547 13.54 -28.35 10.77
CA GLY A 547 12.48 -28.65 9.80
C GLY A 547 12.07 -30.13 9.71
N GLU A 548 12.54 -31.02 10.60
CA GLU A 548 12.22 -32.43 10.63
C GLU A 548 11.67 -32.85 11.99
N ILE A 549 10.89 -33.95 12.05
CA ILE A 549 10.45 -34.56 13.32
C ILE A 549 11.52 -35.54 13.77
N VAL A 550 12.26 -35.17 14.82
CA VAL A 550 13.36 -35.98 15.39
C VAL A 550 12.93 -36.89 16.54
N GLY A 551 11.70 -36.72 17.04
CA GLY A 551 11.12 -37.55 18.08
C GLY A 551 9.61 -37.47 18.11
N ARG A 552 8.94 -38.59 18.42
CA ARG A 552 7.49 -38.68 18.54
C ARG A 552 7.15 -39.69 19.64
N GLY A 553 6.23 -39.36 20.55
CA GLY A 553 5.74 -40.20 21.63
C GLY A 553 5.16 -39.39 22.78
N ILE A 554 4.95 -40.03 23.92
CA ILE A 554 4.62 -39.37 25.20
C ILE A 554 5.88 -38.92 25.92
N GLN A 555 5.72 -38.06 26.94
CA GLN A 555 6.87 -37.52 27.68
C GLN A 555 7.84 -38.60 28.18
N GLU A 556 7.33 -39.67 28.79
CA GLU A 556 8.12 -40.72 29.39
C GLU A 556 8.98 -41.46 28.36
N GLU A 557 8.42 -41.73 27.19
CA GLU A 557 9.13 -42.35 26.05
C GLU A 557 10.21 -41.42 25.48
N LEU A 558 9.88 -40.15 25.33
CA LEU A 558 10.82 -39.19 24.75
C LEU A 558 11.98 -38.84 25.68
N LEU A 559 11.79 -38.89 26.99
CA LEU A 559 12.87 -38.73 27.95
C LEU A 559 13.91 -39.88 27.84
N GLN A 560 13.48 -41.08 27.37
CA GLN A 560 14.36 -42.21 27.15
C GLN A 560 14.94 -42.24 25.72
N SER A 561 14.11 -42.00 24.70
CA SER A 561 14.43 -42.21 23.29
C SER A 561 15.00 -40.98 22.57
N CYS A 562 14.64 -39.74 22.98
CA CYS A 562 15.00 -38.51 22.26
C CYS A 562 16.04 -37.69 23.06
N PRO A 563 17.33 -37.66 22.67
CA PRO A 563 18.36 -36.88 23.36
C PRO A 563 18.06 -35.36 23.40
N LEU A 564 17.48 -34.82 22.33
CA LEU A 564 17.11 -33.39 22.25
C LEU A 564 16.02 -33.07 23.27
N TYR A 565 14.95 -33.87 23.35
CA TYR A 565 13.86 -33.64 24.29
C TYR A 565 14.36 -33.75 25.74
N ARG A 566 15.22 -34.75 26.04
CA ARG A 566 15.85 -34.90 27.34
C ARG A 566 16.69 -33.69 27.74
N LYS A 567 17.45 -33.13 26.77
CA LYS A 567 18.22 -31.91 27.00
C LYS A 567 17.32 -30.74 27.30
N MET A 568 16.29 -30.49 26.47
CA MET A 568 15.33 -29.41 26.68
C MET A 568 14.60 -29.50 28.03
N TRP A 569 14.23 -30.73 28.42
CA TRP A 569 13.58 -30.95 29.72
C TRP A 569 14.52 -30.65 30.89
N ARG A 570 15.77 -31.10 30.81
CA ARG A 570 16.79 -30.84 31.83
C ARG A 570 17.11 -29.35 31.95
N ASP A 571 17.26 -28.67 30.84
CA ASP A 571 17.51 -27.22 30.83
C ASP A 571 16.33 -26.45 31.45
N TYR A 572 15.10 -26.94 31.24
CA TYR A 572 13.89 -26.37 31.83
C TYR A 572 13.80 -26.62 33.34
N THR A 573 14.02 -27.87 33.82
CA THR A 573 13.93 -28.24 35.23
C THR A 573 15.12 -27.71 36.05
N GLY A 574 16.31 -27.69 35.48
CA GLY A 574 17.51 -27.14 36.11
C GLY A 574 17.45 -25.61 36.32
N SER A 575 16.74 -24.89 35.47
CA SER A 575 16.49 -23.45 35.64
C SER A 575 15.40 -23.16 36.67
N THR A 576 14.51 -24.13 36.99
CA THR A 576 13.48 -23.98 38.03
C THR A 576 14.01 -24.33 39.45
N GLU A 577 14.99 -25.25 39.54
CA GLU A 577 15.60 -25.59 40.85
C GLU A 577 16.66 -24.58 41.30
N GLY A 578 17.35 -23.90 40.38
CA GLY A 578 18.34 -22.86 40.70
C GLY A 578 17.72 -21.52 41.16
N GLY A 579 16.42 -21.33 41.00
CA GLY A 579 15.71 -20.12 41.49
C GLY A 579 15.14 -20.24 42.92
N ALA A 580 15.25 -21.39 43.55
CA ALA A 580 14.71 -21.65 44.91
C ALA A 580 15.77 -21.67 46.01
N GLU A 581 17.07 -21.56 45.66
CA GLU A 581 18.16 -21.57 46.66
C GLU A 581 18.77 -20.18 46.95
N ASP A 582 18.36 -19.11 46.27
CA ASP A 582 18.82 -17.74 46.51
C ASP A 582 17.67 -16.77 46.88
N VAL A 583 16.93 -17.03 47.97
CA VAL A 583 16.14 -16.03 48.72
C VAL A 583 16.29 -16.24 50.22
#